data_321cf1f42ee938f3628595f25d7c2255
#
_entry.id   321cf1f42ee938f3628595f25d7c2255
#
_cell.length_a   1.000
_cell.length_b   1.000
_cell.length_c   1.000
_cell.angle_alpha   90.00
_cell.angle_beta   90.00
_cell.angle_gamma   90.00
#
_symmetry.space_group_name_H-M   'P 1'
#
loop_
_entity.id
_entity.type
_entity.pdbx_description
1 polymer ?
#
loop_
_entity_poly.entity_id
_entity_poly.type
_entity_poly.pdbx_seq_one_letter_code
_entity_poly.pdbx_strand_id
1 'polypeptide(L)'
;MDASFNKLYSKKIILKDFLENRLSIESKRRAMNDSHAKRFPRPCGLTIHSAVGCNLNCVYCYVPEIFGMNYMVPYGLSGEELILALLSNKYFFPTIYGTYLAFGSITEPFHPIASLKTFEYLYFIDKYLGNPVQFSTKFFLREDQINLFKKYRNISLSPLITLISIKYASILEPNAPKPEKRLELIRSLRKAGFKPFIFYRPLIPYKVFEEAENVLREAKRAGAIGVIIGGFRVTERIVMNLKKIGFTIEANIPKNFKGQYSLHLRKYKDSLIKISREIGLIPFKSACCANTYSILLNKGLRIPCSNLCFQKNFCTNCPVDCKNISVNVEMDDVRSAFKKIMNIEPDSIDIQRNIINISVKKKLSGKRRREIAIIERIFRKKINIIR
;
A
#
# COMPACT_ATOMS: atom_id res chain seq x y z
N MET A 1 -3.99 -18.00 15.82
CA MET A 1 -4.26 -17.21 14.62
C MET A 1 -4.15 -18.12 13.41
N ASP A 2 -5.27 -18.49 12.79
CA ASP A 2 -5.29 -19.46 11.69
C ASP A 2 -5.21 -18.75 10.34
N ALA A 3 -4.02 -18.36 9.93
CA ALA A 3 -3.76 -17.96 8.55
C ALA A 3 -3.49 -19.23 7.71
N SER A 4 -4.44 -20.16 7.67
CA SER A 4 -4.30 -21.37 6.87
C SER A 4 -4.33 -21.01 5.38
N PHE A 5 -3.27 -21.38 4.67
CA PHE A 5 -3.19 -21.22 3.22
C PHE A 5 -4.32 -21.95 2.51
N ASN A 6 -4.63 -23.17 2.94
CA ASN A 6 -5.66 -23.98 2.33
C ASN A 6 -7.05 -23.35 2.45
N LYS A 7 -7.37 -22.72 3.61
CA LYS A 7 -8.61 -21.96 3.80
C LYS A 7 -8.67 -20.74 2.88
N LEU A 8 -7.57 -19.97 2.78
CA LEU A 8 -7.49 -18.80 1.88
C LEU A 8 -7.62 -19.21 0.42
N TYR A 9 -6.98 -20.31 0.02
CA TYR A 9 -7.02 -20.82 -1.33
C TYR A 9 -8.41 -21.36 -1.70
N SER A 10 -9.03 -22.15 -0.82
CA SER A 10 -10.40 -22.65 -1.03
C SER A 10 -11.40 -21.51 -1.18
N LYS A 11 -11.35 -20.50 -0.29
CA LYS A 11 -12.21 -19.31 -0.43
C LYS A 11 -11.98 -18.59 -1.75
N LYS A 12 -10.71 -18.47 -2.19
CA LYS A 12 -10.38 -17.85 -3.49
C LYS A 12 -11.03 -18.61 -4.65
N ILE A 13 -10.97 -19.94 -4.67
CA ILE A 13 -11.54 -20.75 -5.74
C ILE A 13 -13.07 -20.65 -5.74
N ILE A 14 -13.72 -20.83 -4.59
CA ILE A 14 -15.18 -20.71 -4.47
C ILE A 14 -15.68 -19.35 -4.98
N LEU A 15 -15.04 -18.26 -4.58
CA LEU A 15 -15.43 -16.93 -5.04
C LEU A 15 -15.17 -16.71 -6.53
N LYS A 16 -14.07 -17.27 -7.04
CA LYS A 16 -13.74 -17.20 -8.46
C LYS A 16 -14.79 -17.91 -9.30
N ASP A 17 -15.11 -19.15 -8.95
CA ASP A 17 -16.11 -19.98 -9.64
C ASP A 17 -17.51 -19.31 -9.60
N PHE A 18 -17.88 -18.75 -8.44
CA PHE A 18 -19.12 -18.00 -8.31
C PHE A 18 -19.21 -16.83 -9.30
N LEU A 19 -18.14 -16.04 -9.45
CA LEU A 19 -18.12 -14.90 -10.38
C LEU A 19 -18.01 -15.34 -11.85
N GLU A 20 -17.28 -16.43 -12.12
CA GLU A 20 -17.21 -16.98 -13.47
C GLU A 20 -18.58 -17.49 -13.97
N ASN A 21 -19.42 -18.03 -13.09
CA ASN A 21 -20.79 -18.43 -13.44
C ASN A 21 -21.75 -17.26 -13.59
N ARG A 22 -21.45 -16.10 -13.02
CA ARG A 22 -22.30 -14.92 -13.01
C ARG A 22 -21.99 -13.95 -14.15
N LEU A 23 -20.73 -13.82 -14.54
CA LEU A 23 -20.27 -12.86 -15.51
C LEU A 23 -20.38 -13.37 -16.94
N SER A 24 -20.65 -12.47 -17.89
CA SER A 24 -20.62 -12.80 -19.33
C SER A 24 -19.24 -13.26 -19.80
N ILE A 25 -19.18 -13.95 -20.91
CA ILE A 25 -17.90 -14.41 -21.52
C ILE A 25 -16.96 -13.22 -21.76
N GLU A 26 -17.50 -12.11 -22.23
CA GLU A 26 -16.73 -10.91 -22.53
C GLU A 26 -16.16 -10.27 -21.23
N SER A 27 -16.97 -10.15 -20.18
CA SER A 27 -16.53 -9.65 -18.86
C SER A 27 -15.43 -10.53 -18.26
N LYS A 28 -15.56 -11.86 -18.36
CA LYS A 28 -14.50 -12.80 -17.96
C LYS A 28 -13.21 -12.55 -18.72
N ARG A 29 -13.29 -12.40 -20.05
CA ARG A 29 -12.13 -12.13 -20.90
C ARG A 29 -11.45 -10.82 -20.50
N ARG A 30 -12.20 -9.72 -20.28
CA ARG A 30 -11.65 -8.44 -19.81
C ARG A 30 -10.94 -8.59 -18.47
N ALA A 31 -11.58 -9.21 -17.49
CA ALA A 31 -11.02 -9.43 -16.16
C ALA A 31 -9.73 -10.26 -16.17
N MET A 32 -9.72 -11.40 -16.88
CA MET A 32 -8.55 -12.30 -16.92
C MET A 32 -7.36 -11.71 -17.70
N ASN A 33 -7.62 -10.84 -18.67
CA ASN A 33 -6.56 -10.17 -19.42
C ASN A 33 -6.04 -8.91 -18.77
N ASP A 34 -6.72 -8.40 -17.75
CA ASP A 34 -6.34 -7.19 -17.05
C ASP A 34 -5.05 -7.34 -16.23
N SER A 35 -4.39 -6.21 -16.04
CA SER A 35 -3.13 -6.15 -15.28
C SER A 35 -3.28 -6.60 -13.82
N HIS A 36 -4.45 -6.43 -13.19
CA HIS A 36 -4.71 -6.90 -11.82
C HIS A 36 -4.66 -8.42 -11.71
N ALA A 37 -5.01 -9.15 -12.77
CA ALA A 37 -4.91 -10.61 -12.83
C ALA A 37 -3.48 -11.15 -12.93
N LYS A 38 -2.50 -10.31 -13.27
CA LYS A 38 -1.14 -10.75 -13.64
C LYS A 38 -0.02 -10.20 -12.75
N ARG A 39 -0.25 -9.06 -12.07
CA ARG A 39 0.79 -8.36 -11.31
C ARG A 39 1.16 -9.06 -10.01
N PHE A 40 2.47 -9.01 -9.67
CA PHE A 40 2.93 -9.41 -8.35
C PHE A 40 2.54 -8.35 -7.29
N PRO A 41 1.87 -8.74 -6.20
CA PRO A 41 1.64 -7.85 -5.06
C PRO A 41 2.97 -7.32 -4.49
N ARG A 42 3.00 -6.03 -4.15
CA ARG A 42 4.10 -5.43 -3.38
C ARG A 42 3.84 -5.66 -1.88
N PRO A 43 4.85 -5.47 -0.99
CA PRO A 43 4.62 -5.57 0.46
C PRO A 43 3.54 -4.62 0.98
N CYS A 44 3.42 -3.43 0.40
CA CYS A 44 2.38 -2.45 0.76
C CYS A 44 1.00 -2.77 0.15
N GLY A 45 0.91 -3.77 -0.69
CA GLY A 45 -0.32 -4.23 -1.30
C GLY A 45 -0.26 -4.36 -2.83
N LEU A 46 -1.27 -5.01 -3.39
CA LEU A 46 -1.55 -4.94 -4.82
C LEU A 46 -2.23 -3.60 -5.11
N THR A 47 -1.68 -2.85 -6.05
CA THR A 47 -2.27 -1.55 -6.44
C THR A 47 -3.58 -1.76 -7.17
N ILE A 48 -4.64 -1.08 -6.74
CA ILE A 48 -5.93 -1.02 -7.39
C ILE A 48 -6.04 0.31 -8.14
N HIS A 49 -6.36 0.23 -9.41
CA HIS A 49 -6.48 1.38 -10.29
C HIS A 49 -7.96 1.73 -10.48
N SER A 50 -8.42 2.83 -9.89
CA SER A 50 -9.75 3.39 -10.15
C SER A 50 -9.77 4.33 -11.36
N ALA A 51 -8.58 4.78 -11.79
CA ALA A 51 -8.34 5.50 -13.03
C ALA A 51 -6.89 5.29 -13.48
N VAL A 52 -6.57 5.70 -14.69
CA VAL A 52 -5.21 5.75 -15.24
C VAL A 52 -4.83 7.20 -15.46
N GLY A 53 -3.58 7.54 -15.13
CA GLY A 53 -3.07 8.90 -15.22
C GLY A 53 -3.47 9.79 -14.06
N CYS A 54 -3.00 11.04 -14.08
CA CYS A 54 -3.29 12.05 -13.07
C CYS A 54 -3.00 13.44 -13.64
N ASN A 55 -3.92 14.38 -13.41
CA ASN A 55 -3.83 15.76 -13.87
C ASN A 55 -3.48 16.78 -12.77
N LEU A 56 -3.02 16.30 -11.60
CA LEU A 56 -2.62 17.17 -10.49
C LEU A 56 -1.30 17.91 -10.74
N ASN A 57 -0.53 17.49 -11.74
CA ASN A 57 0.73 18.10 -12.16
C ASN A 57 1.75 18.31 -11.03
N CYS A 58 1.75 17.43 -10.03
CA CYS A 58 2.75 17.50 -8.96
C CYS A 58 4.16 17.44 -9.53
N VAL A 59 5.00 18.40 -9.20
CA VAL A 59 6.34 18.61 -9.77
C VAL A 59 7.25 17.39 -9.57
N TYR A 60 7.04 16.67 -8.48
CA TYR A 60 7.79 15.48 -8.07
C TYR A 60 7.17 14.15 -8.54
N CYS A 61 6.11 14.19 -9.37
CA CYS A 61 5.37 12.98 -9.75
C CYS A 61 6.01 12.26 -10.93
N TYR A 62 6.18 10.95 -10.82
CA TYR A 62 6.71 10.09 -11.87
C TYR A 62 5.62 9.51 -12.80
N VAL A 63 4.34 9.69 -12.47
CA VAL A 63 3.21 9.10 -13.20
C VAL A 63 3.17 9.50 -14.67
N PRO A 64 3.40 10.77 -15.06
CA PRO A 64 3.45 11.15 -16.47
C PRO A 64 4.51 10.40 -17.28
N GLU A 65 5.62 9.99 -16.66
CA GLU A 65 6.68 9.24 -17.35
C GLU A 65 6.32 7.76 -17.57
N ILE A 66 5.40 7.22 -16.75
CA ILE A 66 4.92 5.83 -16.92
C ILE A 66 3.87 5.74 -18.01
N PHE A 67 2.96 6.72 -18.08
CA PHE A 67 1.79 6.65 -18.95
C PHE A 67 1.88 7.58 -20.17
N GLY A 68 2.88 8.48 -20.22
CA GLY A 68 3.03 9.46 -21.30
C GLY A 68 1.88 10.47 -21.38
N MET A 69 1.06 10.63 -20.29
CA MET A 69 -0.15 11.44 -20.32
C MET A 69 -0.32 12.26 -19.02
N ASN A 70 -0.88 13.45 -19.15
CA ASN A 70 -1.18 14.37 -18.04
C ASN A 70 -2.70 14.51 -17.79
N TYR A 71 -3.50 13.60 -18.32
CA TYR A 71 -4.94 13.54 -18.09
C TYR A 71 -5.30 12.24 -17.37
N MET A 72 -6.54 12.14 -16.94
CA MET A 72 -7.05 11.01 -16.16
C MET A 72 -8.23 10.38 -16.89
N VAL A 73 -8.24 9.05 -16.94
CA VAL A 73 -9.34 8.26 -17.50
C VAL A 73 -9.82 7.25 -16.46
N PRO A 74 -11.15 7.12 -16.22
CA PRO A 74 -11.68 6.09 -15.34
C PRO A 74 -11.23 4.70 -15.78
N TYR A 75 -10.99 3.80 -14.81
CA TYR A 75 -10.57 2.44 -15.14
C TYR A 75 -11.71 1.63 -15.79
N GLY A 76 -11.39 0.83 -16.78
CA GLY A 76 -12.39 0.18 -17.64
C GLY A 76 -13.10 -1.05 -17.08
N LEU A 77 -12.63 -1.62 -15.95
CA LEU A 77 -13.29 -2.77 -15.34
C LEU A 77 -14.49 -2.33 -14.49
N SER A 78 -15.58 -3.10 -14.51
CA SER A 78 -16.61 -3.03 -13.47
C SER A 78 -16.10 -3.57 -12.15
N GLY A 79 -16.84 -3.34 -11.04
CA GLY A 79 -16.47 -3.84 -9.74
C GLY A 79 -16.35 -5.36 -9.69
N GLU A 80 -17.31 -6.10 -10.25
CA GLU A 80 -17.25 -7.57 -10.29
C GLU A 80 -16.12 -8.09 -11.20
N GLU A 81 -15.85 -7.41 -12.31
CA GLU A 81 -14.69 -7.73 -13.17
C GLU A 81 -13.36 -7.52 -12.44
N LEU A 82 -13.23 -6.46 -11.64
CA LEU A 82 -12.05 -6.26 -10.80
C LEU A 82 -11.89 -7.41 -9.80
N ILE A 83 -12.97 -7.83 -9.13
CA ILE A 83 -12.90 -8.94 -8.17
C ILE A 83 -12.48 -10.23 -8.87
N LEU A 84 -13.05 -10.53 -10.04
CA LEU A 84 -12.63 -11.69 -10.82
C LEU A 84 -11.16 -11.59 -11.26
N ALA A 85 -10.70 -10.42 -11.70
CA ALA A 85 -9.29 -10.20 -12.05
C ALA A 85 -8.36 -10.46 -10.86
N LEU A 86 -8.71 -9.98 -9.67
CA LEU A 86 -7.96 -10.23 -8.43
C LEU A 86 -7.94 -11.73 -8.07
N LEU A 87 -9.09 -12.41 -8.12
CA LEU A 87 -9.18 -13.84 -7.82
C LEU A 87 -8.47 -14.70 -8.86
N SER A 88 -8.38 -14.25 -10.12
CA SER A 88 -7.62 -14.92 -11.18
C SER A 88 -6.11 -14.72 -11.02
N ASN A 89 -5.68 -13.72 -10.23
CA ASN A 89 -4.26 -13.50 -9.97
C ASN A 89 -3.70 -14.60 -9.06
N LYS A 90 -2.76 -15.38 -9.58
CA LYS A 90 -2.10 -16.48 -8.85
C LYS A 90 -1.56 -16.07 -7.47
N TYR A 91 -1.14 -14.82 -7.32
CA TYR A 91 -0.45 -14.28 -6.16
C TYR A 91 -1.36 -13.49 -5.22
N PHE A 92 -2.64 -13.38 -5.53
CA PHE A 92 -3.63 -12.71 -4.71
C PHE A 92 -4.40 -13.71 -3.83
N PHE A 93 -4.63 -13.33 -2.58
CA PHE A 93 -5.42 -14.11 -1.63
C PHE A 93 -6.44 -13.19 -0.94
N PRO A 94 -7.72 -13.61 -0.86
CA PRO A 94 -8.78 -12.84 -0.18
C PRO A 94 -8.62 -12.88 1.34
N THR A 95 -9.47 -12.17 2.06
CA THR A 95 -9.65 -12.01 3.49
C THR A 95 -8.71 -11.02 4.17
N ILE A 96 -9.01 -10.74 5.43
CA ILE A 96 -8.21 -9.84 6.30
C ILE A 96 -6.75 -10.32 6.46
N TYR A 97 -6.50 -11.61 6.32
CA TYR A 97 -5.16 -12.22 6.38
C TYR A 97 -4.45 -12.25 5.03
N GLY A 98 -5.19 -11.98 3.96
CA GLY A 98 -4.71 -12.07 2.59
C GLY A 98 -3.85 -10.90 2.13
N THR A 99 -3.92 -10.65 0.84
CA THR A 99 -3.14 -9.61 0.15
C THR A 99 -3.65 -8.22 0.50
N TYR A 100 -2.77 -7.32 0.95
CA TYR A 100 -3.15 -5.91 1.13
C TYR A 100 -3.48 -5.26 -0.22
N LEU A 101 -4.44 -4.34 -0.22
CA LEU A 101 -4.85 -3.57 -1.39
C LEU A 101 -4.52 -2.09 -1.19
N ALA A 102 -4.08 -1.42 -2.27
CA ALA A 102 -3.59 -0.05 -2.19
C ALA A 102 -4.12 0.81 -3.34
N PHE A 103 -4.87 1.86 -3.02
CA PHE A 103 -5.30 2.89 -3.97
C PHE A 103 -4.38 4.11 -3.91
N GLY A 104 -4.26 4.86 -4.99
CA GLY A 104 -3.58 6.15 -5.02
C GLY A 104 -2.09 6.11 -5.36
N SER A 105 -1.58 5.03 -5.96
CA SER A 105 -0.16 4.96 -6.35
C SER A 105 0.16 5.50 -7.75
N ILE A 106 -0.81 5.52 -8.65
CA ILE A 106 -0.66 6.01 -10.03
C ILE A 106 -1.76 6.98 -10.46
N THR A 107 -2.70 7.23 -9.57
CA THR A 107 -3.80 8.17 -9.78
C THR A 107 -4.25 8.73 -8.45
N GLU A 108 -5.03 9.80 -8.45
CA GLU A 108 -5.71 10.31 -7.26
C GLU A 108 -7.08 9.63 -7.15
N PRO A 109 -7.30 8.74 -6.14
CA PRO A 109 -8.49 7.88 -6.12
C PRO A 109 -9.78 8.64 -5.87
N PHE A 110 -9.73 9.82 -5.24
CA PHE A 110 -10.92 10.62 -4.96
C PHE A 110 -11.03 11.90 -5.80
N HIS A 111 -10.23 11.98 -6.86
CA HIS A 111 -10.48 12.96 -7.91
C HIS A 111 -11.88 12.75 -8.51
N PRO A 112 -12.64 13.79 -8.90
CA PRO A 112 -14.00 13.64 -9.45
C PRO A 112 -14.11 12.55 -10.54
N ILE A 113 -13.14 12.44 -11.42
CA ILE A 113 -13.09 11.43 -12.49
C ILE A 113 -12.94 9.99 -11.96
N ALA A 114 -12.21 9.79 -10.85
CA ALA A 114 -11.91 8.46 -10.31
C ALA A 114 -12.82 8.05 -9.16
N SER A 115 -13.44 9.01 -8.49
CA SER A 115 -14.11 8.83 -7.18
C SER A 115 -15.23 7.78 -7.23
N LEU A 116 -16.13 7.87 -8.20
CA LEU A 116 -17.23 6.89 -8.35
C LEU A 116 -16.67 5.46 -8.49
N LYS A 117 -15.66 5.29 -9.32
CA LYS A 117 -15.00 3.99 -9.54
C LYS A 117 -14.27 3.51 -8.28
N THR A 118 -13.69 4.42 -7.50
CA THR A 118 -13.06 4.06 -6.21
C THR A 118 -14.09 3.53 -5.22
N PHE A 119 -15.24 4.19 -5.07
CA PHE A 119 -16.32 3.72 -4.18
C PHE A 119 -16.94 2.42 -4.66
N GLU A 120 -17.15 2.25 -5.98
CA GLU A 120 -17.59 0.99 -6.57
C GLU A 120 -16.63 -0.15 -6.18
N TYR A 121 -15.34 0.04 -6.37
CA TYR A 121 -14.34 -0.97 -6.07
C TYR A 121 -14.24 -1.29 -4.56
N LEU A 122 -14.31 -0.28 -3.70
CA LEU A 122 -14.34 -0.47 -2.26
C LEU A 122 -15.56 -1.29 -1.82
N TYR A 123 -16.74 -1.00 -2.39
CA TYR A 123 -17.97 -1.77 -2.13
C TYR A 123 -17.80 -3.25 -2.51
N PHE A 124 -17.29 -3.55 -3.71
CA PHE A 124 -17.13 -4.93 -4.15
C PHE A 124 -16.01 -5.67 -3.40
N ILE A 125 -14.93 -4.98 -3.02
CA ILE A 125 -13.88 -5.54 -2.15
C ILE A 125 -14.46 -5.88 -0.77
N ASP A 126 -15.27 -5.01 -0.20
CA ASP A 126 -15.94 -5.28 1.08
C ASP A 126 -16.91 -6.46 0.96
N LYS A 127 -17.76 -6.46 -0.07
CA LYS A 127 -18.77 -7.50 -0.30
C LYS A 127 -18.20 -8.90 -0.47
N TYR A 128 -17.12 -9.05 -1.25
CA TYR A 128 -16.63 -10.37 -1.66
C TYR A 128 -15.32 -10.77 -0.99
N LEU A 129 -14.39 -9.85 -0.76
CA LEU A 129 -13.01 -10.19 -0.43
C LEU A 129 -12.67 -10.01 1.05
N GLY A 130 -13.03 -8.89 1.67
CA GLY A 130 -12.69 -8.57 3.05
C GLY A 130 -11.20 -8.28 3.28
N ASN A 131 -10.46 -7.92 2.25
CA ASN A 131 -9.02 -7.62 2.35
C ASN A 131 -8.75 -6.28 3.05
N PRO A 132 -7.59 -6.11 3.71
CA PRO A 132 -7.16 -4.81 4.19
C PRO A 132 -6.91 -3.85 3.04
N VAL A 133 -7.47 -2.65 3.12
CA VAL A 133 -7.39 -1.62 2.08
C VAL A 133 -6.77 -0.36 2.63
N GLN A 134 -5.77 0.18 1.94
CA GLN A 134 -5.28 1.53 2.14
C GLN A 134 -5.55 2.39 0.92
N PHE A 135 -5.79 3.68 1.14
CA PHE A 135 -5.80 4.66 0.09
C PHE A 135 -4.93 5.86 0.45
N SER A 136 -4.20 6.41 -0.51
CA SER A 136 -3.52 7.68 -0.34
C SER A 136 -4.19 8.75 -1.18
N THR A 137 -4.50 9.90 -0.57
CA THR A 137 -5.22 10.98 -1.24
C THR A 137 -4.75 12.37 -0.80
N LYS A 138 -4.98 13.35 -1.67
CA LYS A 138 -4.88 14.78 -1.42
C LYS A 138 -6.26 15.45 -1.41
N PHE A 139 -7.31 14.74 -1.88
CA PHE A 139 -8.65 15.29 -2.02
C PHE A 139 -9.42 15.28 -0.71
N PHE A 140 -10.24 16.31 -0.54
CA PHE A 140 -11.25 16.39 0.49
C PHE A 140 -12.43 15.46 0.13
N LEU A 141 -13.00 14.83 1.13
CA LEU A 141 -14.20 14.00 1.01
C LEU A 141 -15.34 14.67 1.77
N ARG A 142 -16.49 14.75 1.13
CA ARG A 142 -17.72 15.23 1.77
C ARG A 142 -18.21 14.25 2.83
N GLU A 143 -19.07 14.69 3.71
CA GLU A 143 -19.58 13.87 4.80
C GLU A 143 -20.34 12.63 4.30
N ASP A 144 -21.15 12.78 3.23
CA ASP A 144 -21.87 11.66 2.59
C ASP A 144 -20.87 10.57 2.10
N GLN A 145 -19.76 10.98 1.51
CA GLN A 145 -18.70 10.06 1.05
C GLN A 145 -17.98 9.37 2.22
N ILE A 146 -17.70 10.10 3.30
CA ILE A 146 -17.10 9.52 4.51
C ILE A 146 -18.07 8.54 5.16
N ASN A 147 -19.36 8.81 5.15
CA ASN A 147 -20.37 7.92 5.68
C ASN A 147 -20.51 6.62 4.89
N LEU A 148 -20.18 6.60 3.58
CA LEU A 148 -20.07 5.35 2.83
C LEU A 148 -19.01 4.40 3.41
N PHE A 149 -17.89 4.92 3.90
CA PHE A 149 -16.87 4.09 4.53
C PHE A 149 -17.37 3.36 5.78
N LYS A 150 -18.32 3.94 6.52
CA LYS A 150 -18.94 3.30 7.70
C LYS A 150 -19.77 2.06 7.34
N LYS A 151 -20.20 1.95 6.08
CA LYS A 151 -20.96 0.79 5.58
C LYS A 151 -20.07 -0.42 5.31
N TYR A 152 -18.77 -0.21 5.10
CA TYR A 152 -17.83 -1.30 4.83
C TYR A 152 -17.47 -2.01 6.12
N ARG A 153 -17.97 -3.23 6.31
CA ARG A 153 -17.84 -4.00 7.55
C ARG A 153 -16.78 -5.09 7.49
N ASN A 154 -16.44 -5.57 6.28
CA ASN A 154 -15.54 -6.69 6.11
C ASN A 154 -14.08 -6.27 5.92
N ILE A 155 -13.84 -5.13 5.27
CA ILE A 155 -12.48 -4.60 5.09
C ILE A 155 -11.96 -3.87 6.33
N SER A 156 -10.65 -3.76 6.44
CA SER A 156 -9.98 -2.79 7.32
C SER A 156 -9.46 -1.65 6.47
N LEU A 157 -10.00 -0.44 6.67
CA LEU A 157 -9.66 0.74 5.88
C LEU A 157 -8.56 1.55 6.58
N SER A 158 -7.52 1.92 5.83
CA SER A 158 -6.39 2.73 6.29
C SER A 158 -6.28 4.02 5.46
N PRO A 159 -6.86 5.14 5.92
CA PRO A 159 -6.78 6.43 5.24
C PRO A 159 -5.40 7.06 5.39
N LEU A 160 -4.70 7.32 4.27
CA LEU A 160 -3.41 7.97 4.21
C LEU A 160 -3.58 9.33 3.53
N ILE A 161 -3.40 10.43 4.26
CA ILE A 161 -3.56 11.77 3.74
C ILE A 161 -2.20 12.32 3.36
N THR A 162 -1.99 12.56 2.07
CA THR A 162 -0.72 13.08 1.56
C THR A 162 -0.59 14.56 1.91
N LEU A 163 0.38 14.87 2.75
CA LEU A 163 0.72 16.23 3.14
C LEU A 163 2.23 16.30 3.39
N ILE A 164 2.96 16.98 2.51
CA ILE A 164 4.43 17.07 2.56
C ILE A 164 4.92 18.50 2.82
N SER A 165 4.06 19.47 2.60
CA SER A 165 4.32 20.90 2.75
C SER A 165 3.02 21.66 2.94
N ILE A 166 3.05 22.72 3.69
CA ILE A 166 1.98 23.71 3.80
C ILE A 166 2.38 24.94 2.98
N LYS A 167 3.56 25.48 3.23
CA LYS A 167 4.09 26.71 2.61
C LYS A 167 4.29 26.57 1.09
N TYR A 168 4.82 25.43 0.65
CA TYR A 168 5.19 25.22 -0.76
C TYR A 168 4.20 24.35 -1.54
N ALA A 169 3.06 24.03 -0.94
CA ALA A 169 2.09 23.12 -1.56
C ALA A 169 1.60 23.59 -2.93
N SER A 170 1.30 24.89 -3.08
CA SER A 170 0.82 25.47 -4.35
C SER A 170 1.84 25.37 -5.49
N ILE A 171 3.13 25.42 -5.17
CA ILE A 171 4.22 25.32 -6.15
C ILE A 171 4.53 23.87 -6.47
N LEU A 172 4.55 23.01 -5.44
CA LEU A 172 4.89 21.59 -5.59
C LEU A 172 3.74 20.75 -6.16
N GLU A 173 2.50 21.16 -5.93
CA GLU A 173 1.27 20.41 -6.21
C GLU A 173 0.17 21.36 -6.78
N PRO A 174 0.41 22.02 -7.95
CA PRO A 174 -0.36 23.18 -8.41
C PRO A 174 -1.87 22.91 -8.58
N ASN A 175 -2.26 21.70 -8.98
CA ASN A 175 -3.66 21.34 -9.21
C ASN A 175 -4.25 20.48 -8.08
N ALA A 176 -3.52 20.28 -6.98
CA ALA A 176 -4.04 19.53 -5.84
C ALA A 176 -4.82 20.44 -4.88
N PRO A 177 -5.79 19.91 -4.13
CA PRO A 177 -6.44 20.66 -3.05
C PRO A 177 -5.43 21.24 -2.06
N LYS A 178 -5.72 22.44 -1.56
CA LYS A 178 -4.86 23.15 -0.61
C LYS A 178 -4.65 22.31 0.68
N PRO A 179 -3.53 22.53 1.41
CA PRO A 179 -3.25 21.84 2.66
C PRO A 179 -4.37 21.91 3.70
N GLU A 180 -5.06 23.05 3.79
CA GLU A 180 -6.16 23.27 4.74
C GLU A 180 -7.30 22.26 4.50
N LYS A 181 -7.62 21.96 3.24
CA LYS A 181 -8.64 20.97 2.88
C LYS A 181 -8.21 19.54 3.22
N ARG A 182 -6.94 19.25 3.18
CA ARG A 182 -6.39 17.95 3.60
C ARG A 182 -6.41 17.80 5.13
N LEU A 183 -6.12 18.88 5.87
CA LEU A 183 -6.26 18.95 7.33
C LEU A 183 -7.74 18.82 7.74
N GLU A 184 -8.65 19.48 7.01
CA GLU A 184 -10.09 19.36 7.21
C GLU A 184 -10.55 17.89 7.00
N LEU A 185 -10.05 17.21 5.96
CA LEU A 185 -10.33 15.78 5.77
C LEU A 185 -9.88 14.93 6.95
N ILE A 186 -8.71 15.20 7.52
CA ILE A 186 -8.23 14.49 8.71
C ILE A 186 -9.21 14.68 9.87
N ARG A 187 -9.68 15.92 10.14
CA ARG A 187 -10.67 16.21 11.20
C ARG A 187 -11.98 15.47 10.95
N SER A 188 -12.49 15.52 9.71
CA SER A 188 -13.74 14.86 9.32
C SER A 188 -13.67 13.34 9.48
N LEU A 189 -12.57 12.73 9.05
CA LEU A 189 -12.33 11.29 9.24
C LEU A 189 -12.24 10.93 10.74
N ARG A 190 -11.57 11.75 11.55
CA ARG A 190 -11.50 11.54 13.01
C ARG A 190 -12.88 11.64 13.66
N LYS A 191 -13.66 12.68 13.34
CA LYS A 191 -15.05 12.84 13.80
C LYS A 191 -15.92 11.64 13.44
N ALA A 192 -15.70 11.08 12.25
CA ALA A 192 -16.41 9.89 11.78
C ALA A 192 -15.92 8.55 12.39
N GLY A 193 -14.91 8.57 13.29
CA GLY A 193 -14.35 7.40 13.98
C GLY A 193 -13.16 6.74 13.28
N PHE A 194 -12.77 7.19 12.09
CA PHE A 194 -11.62 6.65 11.37
C PHE A 194 -10.29 7.07 12.00
N LYS A 195 -9.22 6.39 11.61
CA LYS A 195 -7.86 6.58 12.12
C LYS A 195 -6.94 7.02 10.98
N PRO A 196 -6.95 8.31 10.58
CA PRO A 196 -6.14 8.81 9.48
C PRO A 196 -4.66 8.91 9.84
N PHE A 197 -3.81 8.68 8.84
CA PHE A 197 -2.36 8.82 8.91
C PHE A 197 -1.90 9.90 7.93
N ILE A 198 -0.79 10.55 8.25
CA ILE A 198 -0.07 11.38 7.28
C ILE A 198 0.78 10.50 6.38
N PHE A 199 0.65 10.70 5.08
CA PHE A 199 1.52 10.13 4.09
C PHE A 199 2.56 11.17 3.67
N TYR A 200 3.66 11.27 4.47
CA TYR A 200 4.77 12.18 4.21
C TYR A 200 5.68 11.57 3.12
N ARG A 201 5.20 11.63 1.90
CA ARG A 201 5.86 11.08 0.72
C ARG A 201 5.47 11.86 -0.55
N PRO A 202 6.47 12.32 -1.35
CA PRO A 202 7.91 12.12 -1.17
C PRO A 202 8.47 12.89 0.02
N LEU A 203 9.58 12.40 0.58
CA LEU A 203 10.40 13.17 1.52
C LEU A 203 11.37 14.02 0.71
N ILE A 204 11.00 15.26 0.44
CA ILE A 204 11.83 16.23 -0.29
C ILE A 204 12.78 16.87 0.72
N PRO A 205 14.11 16.75 0.52
CA PRO A 205 15.10 17.29 1.45
C PRO A 205 15.22 18.83 1.37
N TYR A 206 16.09 19.38 2.21
CA TYR A 206 16.44 20.80 2.26
C TYR A 206 15.23 21.70 2.54
N LYS A 207 15.06 22.76 1.80
CA LYS A 207 14.07 23.82 2.00
C LYS A 207 12.64 23.32 2.28
N VAL A 208 12.18 22.26 1.62
CA VAL A 208 10.85 21.68 1.91
C VAL A 208 10.84 20.96 3.25
N PHE A 209 11.95 20.36 3.65
CA PHE A 209 12.07 19.66 4.92
C PHE A 209 12.06 20.60 6.13
N GLU A 210 12.46 21.87 5.99
CA GLU A 210 12.49 22.86 7.08
C GLU A 210 11.12 23.04 7.75
N GLU A 211 10.03 22.87 7.01
CA GLU A 211 8.67 22.95 7.56
C GLU A 211 8.09 21.62 8.04
N ALA A 212 8.86 20.55 8.00
CA ALA A 212 8.36 19.21 8.30
C ALA A 212 7.74 19.08 9.70
N GLU A 213 8.33 19.74 10.69
CA GLU A 213 7.79 19.79 12.05
C GLU A 213 6.44 20.50 12.09
N ASN A 214 6.31 21.66 11.44
CA ASN A 214 5.04 22.38 11.36
C ASN A 214 3.95 21.55 10.68
N VAL A 215 4.26 20.90 9.56
CA VAL A 215 3.34 19.99 8.87
C VAL A 215 2.84 18.88 9.78
N LEU A 216 3.73 18.26 10.54
CA LEU A 216 3.37 17.17 11.45
C LEU A 216 2.57 17.67 12.67
N ARG A 217 2.88 18.84 13.21
CA ARG A 217 2.13 19.48 14.31
C ARG A 217 0.70 19.80 13.88
N GLU A 218 0.51 20.45 12.73
CA GLU A 218 -0.82 20.74 12.20
C GLU A 218 -1.63 19.47 11.91
N ALA A 219 -0.99 18.45 11.34
CA ALA A 219 -1.63 17.16 11.12
C ALA A 219 -2.04 16.46 12.44
N LYS A 220 -1.20 16.53 13.47
CA LYS A 220 -1.53 16.01 14.81
C LYS A 220 -2.70 16.77 15.42
N ARG A 221 -2.71 18.11 15.35
CA ARG A 221 -3.83 18.95 15.80
C ARG A 221 -5.13 18.61 15.08
N ALA A 222 -5.03 18.29 13.78
CA ALA A 222 -6.18 17.82 12.99
C ALA A 222 -6.66 16.42 13.38
N GLY A 223 -5.87 15.65 14.11
CA GLY A 223 -6.24 14.32 14.60
C GLY A 223 -5.57 13.14 13.91
N ALA A 224 -4.52 13.34 13.13
CA ALA A 224 -3.71 12.24 12.62
C ALA A 224 -3.12 11.41 13.78
N ILE A 225 -3.03 10.09 13.61
CA ILE A 225 -2.53 9.18 14.66
C ILE A 225 -1.10 8.71 14.41
N GLY A 226 -0.60 8.89 13.19
CA GLY A 226 0.76 8.50 12.83
C GLY A 226 1.16 9.04 11.47
N VAL A 227 2.42 8.82 11.11
CA VAL A 227 3.00 9.29 9.86
C VAL A 227 3.78 8.20 9.15
N ILE A 228 3.53 8.03 7.86
CA ILE A 228 4.33 7.18 6.99
C ILE A 228 5.47 8.02 6.43
N ILE A 229 6.70 7.72 6.85
CA ILE A 229 7.91 8.42 6.40
C ILE A 229 8.43 7.73 5.15
N GLY A 230 8.12 8.31 3.99
CA GLY A 230 8.50 7.77 2.70
C GLY A 230 9.97 8.00 2.33
N GLY A 231 10.34 7.55 1.15
CA GLY A 231 11.54 7.96 0.46
C GLY A 231 11.21 8.93 -0.66
N PHE A 232 12.24 9.37 -1.38
CA PHE A 232 12.07 10.10 -2.61
C PHE A 232 12.82 9.39 -3.75
N ARG A 233 12.10 9.09 -4.81
CA ARG A 233 12.66 8.61 -6.06
C ARG A 233 12.54 9.71 -7.08
N VAL A 234 13.66 10.07 -7.66
CA VAL A 234 13.74 11.11 -8.68
C VAL A 234 14.00 10.49 -10.05
N THR A 235 13.54 11.16 -11.09
CA THR A 235 13.94 11.00 -12.47
C THR A 235 14.64 12.27 -12.90
N GLU A 236 15.32 12.28 -14.04
CA GLU A 236 15.93 13.49 -14.59
C GLU A 236 14.89 14.60 -14.73
N ARG A 237 13.70 14.29 -15.22
CA ARG A 237 12.58 15.25 -15.35
C ARG A 237 12.18 15.84 -13.99
N ILE A 238 12.07 15.03 -12.95
CA ILE A 238 11.73 15.50 -11.61
C ILE A 238 12.80 16.44 -11.07
N VAL A 239 14.08 16.13 -11.25
CA VAL A 239 15.20 16.97 -10.85
C VAL A 239 15.15 18.32 -11.57
N MET A 240 14.96 18.29 -12.89
CA MET A 240 14.83 19.51 -13.71
C MET A 240 13.62 20.37 -13.28
N ASN A 241 12.47 19.73 -13.05
CA ASN A 241 11.26 20.44 -12.65
C ASN A 241 11.42 21.12 -11.27
N LEU A 242 12.02 20.42 -10.31
CA LEU A 242 12.32 21.01 -8.99
C LEU A 242 13.28 22.19 -9.10
N LYS A 243 14.34 22.05 -9.92
CA LYS A 243 15.29 23.13 -10.16
C LYS A 243 14.61 24.37 -10.76
N LYS A 244 13.70 24.21 -11.72
CA LYS A 244 12.95 25.31 -12.35
C LYS A 244 12.14 26.14 -11.35
N ILE A 245 11.67 25.54 -10.27
CA ILE A 245 10.90 26.21 -9.21
C ILE A 245 11.74 26.58 -7.99
N GLY A 246 13.08 26.57 -8.12
CA GLY A 246 14.00 27.02 -7.07
C GLY A 246 14.26 25.99 -5.95
N PHE A 247 13.99 24.70 -6.18
CA PHE A 247 14.30 23.61 -5.25
C PHE A 247 15.44 22.75 -5.80
N THR A 248 16.66 23.03 -5.39
CA THR A 248 17.83 22.24 -5.78
C THR A 248 17.95 21.01 -4.88
N ILE A 249 18.18 19.85 -5.48
CA ILE A 249 18.50 18.63 -4.75
C ILE A 249 20.02 18.45 -4.78
N GLU A 250 20.68 18.81 -3.70
CA GLU A 250 22.15 18.68 -3.52
C GLU A 250 22.57 17.25 -3.13
N ALA A 251 21.86 16.25 -3.59
CA ALA A 251 22.22 14.87 -3.38
C ALA A 251 23.27 14.43 -4.42
N ASN A 252 24.17 13.52 -4.05
CA ASN A 252 25.05 12.84 -5.01
C ASN A 252 24.20 11.97 -5.96
N ILE A 253 23.51 12.61 -6.91
CA ILE A 253 22.79 11.94 -7.98
C ILE A 253 23.81 11.64 -9.07
N PRO A 254 23.94 10.37 -9.49
CA PRO A 254 24.83 10.04 -10.60
C PRO A 254 24.49 10.84 -11.85
N LYS A 255 25.49 11.35 -12.55
CA LYS A 255 25.28 11.96 -13.87
C LYS A 255 24.73 10.86 -14.81
N ASN A 256 23.71 11.18 -15.59
CA ASN A 256 23.11 10.28 -16.62
C ASN A 256 22.50 8.97 -16.07
N PHE A 257 21.82 9.00 -14.90
CA PHE A 257 21.05 7.84 -14.44
C PHE A 257 19.78 7.65 -15.29
N LYS A 258 19.49 6.40 -15.67
CA LYS A 258 18.26 6.07 -16.40
C LYS A 258 17.15 5.63 -15.44
N GLY A 259 15.92 6.08 -15.70
CA GLY A 259 14.74 5.70 -14.92
C GLY A 259 14.68 6.38 -13.55
N GLN A 260 14.36 5.63 -12.50
CA GLN A 260 14.17 6.16 -11.14
C GLN A 260 15.40 5.95 -10.26
N TYR A 261 15.93 7.00 -9.67
CA TYR A 261 16.99 6.97 -8.66
C TYR A 261 16.43 7.24 -7.26
N SER A 262 16.78 6.41 -6.28
CA SER A 262 16.35 6.58 -4.89
C SER A 262 17.36 7.42 -4.10
N LEU A 263 16.94 8.56 -3.58
CA LEU A 263 17.81 9.43 -2.79
C LEU A 263 18.15 8.80 -1.43
N HIS A 264 19.38 9.02 -0.97
CA HIS A 264 19.86 8.65 0.36
C HIS A 264 19.42 9.69 1.40
N LEU A 265 18.30 9.44 2.08
CA LEU A 265 17.63 10.39 2.97
C LEU A 265 17.67 9.96 4.44
N ARG A 266 18.71 9.27 4.88
CA ARG A 266 18.80 8.70 6.24
C ARG A 266 18.67 9.79 7.31
N LYS A 267 19.46 10.86 7.23
CA LYS A 267 19.40 11.98 8.19
C LYS A 267 17.99 12.55 8.34
N TYR A 268 17.34 12.85 7.22
CA TYR A 268 15.97 13.38 7.22
C TYR A 268 14.95 12.41 7.80
N LYS A 269 15.09 11.11 7.54
CA LYS A 269 14.21 10.10 8.12
C LYS A 269 14.38 9.98 9.62
N ASP A 270 15.61 9.95 10.10
CA ASP A 270 15.92 9.85 11.52
C ASP A 270 15.40 11.09 12.26
N SER A 271 15.55 12.29 11.68
CA SER A 271 14.96 13.53 12.20
C SER A 271 13.44 13.48 12.26
N LEU A 272 12.77 13.04 11.17
CA LEU A 272 11.30 12.90 11.16
C LEU A 272 10.80 11.87 12.18
N ILE A 273 11.52 10.77 12.39
CA ILE A 273 11.17 9.78 13.43
C ILE A 273 11.20 10.42 14.80
N LYS A 274 12.24 11.21 15.11
CA LYS A 274 12.39 11.93 16.36
C LYS A 274 11.26 12.93 16.57
N ILE A 275 11.07 13.84 15.62
CA ILE A 275 10.01 14.86 15.63
C ILE A 275 8.63 14.20 15.80
N SER A 276 8.35 13.15 15.03
CA SER A 276 7.06 12.44 15.12
C SER A 276 6.76 11.94 16.52
N ARG A 277 7.76 11.34 17.19
CA ARG A 277 7.60 10.82 18.56
C ARG A 277 7.39 11.93 19.57
N GLU A 278 8.15 13.02 19.48
CA GLU A 278 8.03 14.21 20.33
C GLU A 278 6.63 14.85 20.25
N ILE A 279 6.03 14.83 19.06
CA ILE A 279 4.68 15.34 18.82
C ILE A 279 3.58 14.30 19.20
N GLY A 280 3.96 13.06 19.50
CA GLY A 280 3.02 11.97 19.79
C GLY A 280 2.33 11.39 18.54
N LEU A 281 3.01 11.42 17.37
CA LEU A 281 2.66 10.67 16.19
C LEU A 281 3.48 9.38 16.11
N ILE A 282 2.85 8.28 15.71
CA ILE A 282 3.56 7.02 15.52
C ILE A 282 4.27 7.05 14.15
N PRO A 283 5.62 6.96 14.10
CA PRO A 283 6.34 6.91 12.82
C PRO A 283 6.28 5.51 12.21
N PHE A 284 5.87 5.41 10.96
CA PHE A 284 5.84 4.16 10.18
C PHE A 284 6.80 4.23 9.00
N LYS A 285 7.53 3.13 8.77
CA LYS A 285 8.45 2.99 7.64
C LYS A 285 7.73 2.97 6.29
N SER A 286 6.52 2.41 6.27
CA SER A 286 5.79 2.15 5.02
C SER A 286 4.29 2.04 5.26
N ALA A 287 3.51 2.19 4.19
CA ALA A 287 2.06 2.09 4.24
C ALA A 287 1.56 0.72 4.75
N CYS A 288 2.30 -0.36 4.53
CA CYS A 288 1.92 -1.66 5.11
C CYS A 288 1.98 -1.68 6.65
N CYS A 289 2.84 -0.89 7.30
CA CYS A 289 2.84 -0.75 8.75
C CYS A 289 1.56 -0.05 9.24
N ALA A 290 1.18 1.06 8.61
CA ALA A 290 -0.06 1.77 8.93
C ALA A 290 -1.29 0.89 8.66
N ASN A 291 -1.31 0.15 7.54
CA ASN A 291 -2.39 -0.77 7.22
C ASN A 291 -2.52 -1.88 8.28
N THR A 292 -1.40 -2.46 8.71
CA THR A 292 -1.37 -3.45 9.81
C THR A 292 -1.87 -2.86 11.13
N TYR A 293 -1.48 -1.62 11.44
CA TYR A 293 -1.98 -0.94 12.64
C TYR A 293 -3.48 -0.63 12.54
N SER A 294 -3.97 -0.28 11.35
CA SER A 294 -5.41 -0.14 11.11
C SER A 294 -6.18 -1.44 11.34
N ILE A 295 -5.63 -2.60 10.97
CA ILE A 295 -6.24 -3.90 11.27
C ILE A 295 -6.37 -4.10 12.78
N LEU A 296 -5.32 -3.79 13.54
CA LEU A 296 -5.37 -3.85 15.00
C LEU A 296 -6.46 -2.94 15.57
N LEU A 297 -6.52 -1.68 15.12
CA LEU A 297 -7.49 -0.69 15.62
C LEU A 297 -8.93 -0.96 15.20
N ASN A 298 -9.14 -1.46 13.98
CA ASN A 298 -10.48 -1.63 13.41
C ASN A 298 -11.08 -3.02 13.69
N LYS A 299 -10.23 -4.04 13.90
CA LYS A 299 -10.66 -5.45 14.02
C LYS A 299 -10.15 -6.13 15.29
N GLY A 300 -9.33 -5.46 16.11
CA GLY A 300 -8.69 -6.07 17.27
C GLY A 300 -7.67 -7.17 16.91
N LEU A 301 -7.34 -7.35 15.64
CA LEU A 301 -6.48 -8.44 15.19
C LEU A 301 -5.01 -8.00 15.17
N ARG A 302 -4.18 -8.72 15.92
CA ARG A 302 -2.73 -8.50 15.98
C ARG A 302 -2.02 -9.42 14.99
N ILE A 303 -1.64 -8.87 13.82
CA ILE A 303 -0.94 -9.60 12.75
C ILE A 303 0.39 -8.91 12.45
N PRO A 304 1.49 -9.63 12.14
CA PRO A 304 2.72 -8.99 11.68
C PRO A 304 2.54 -8.29 10.35
N CYS A 305 3.29 -7.21 10.12
CA CYS A 305 3.21 -6.53 8.84
C CYS A 305 3.71 -7.41 7.68
N SER A 306 3.10 -7.24 6.51
CA SER A 306 3.37 -8.09 5.34
C SER A 306 4.80 -7.97 4.78
N ASN A 307 5.55 -6.93 5.15
CA ASN A 307 6.93 -6.76 4.69
C ASN A 307 7.97 -7.47 5.57
N LEU A 308 7.62 -7.84 6.80
CA LEU A 308 8.50 -8.49 7.77
C LEU A 308 9.89 -7.82 7.91
N CYS A 309 9.93 -6.49 7.85
CA CYS A 309 11.17 -5.75 7.73
C CYS A 309 11.89 -5.49 9.07
N PHE A 310 11.20 -5.59 10.20
CA PHE A 310 11.71 -5.42 11.58
C PHE A 310 12.87 -4.41 11.72
N GLN A 311 12.59 -3.14 11.52
CA GLN A 311 13.62 -2.09 11.63
C GLN A 311 13.58 -1.42 12.99
N LYS A 312 14.70 -1.48 13.73
CA LYS A 312 14.84 -0.93 15.08
C LYS A 312 14.26 0.48 15.20
N ASN A 313 14.68 1.40 14.33
CA ASN A 313 14.26 2.81 14.44
C ASN A 313 12.75 3.04 14.32
N PHE A 314 12.04 2.24 13.51
CA PHE A 314 10.59 2.35 13.34
C PHE A 314 9.80 1.41 14.23
N CYS A 315 10.33 0.22 14.50
CA CYS A 315 9.58 -0.82 15.22
C CYS A 315 9.69 -0.70 16.74
N THR A 316 10.66 0.06 17.27
CA THR A 316 10.72 0.39 18.71
C THR A 316 9.48 1.20 19.07
N ASN A 317 8.75 0.74 20.10
CA ASN A 317 7.49 1.35 20.56
C ASN A 317 6.36 1.36 19.50
N CYS A 318 6.44 0.53 18.47
CA CYS A 318 5.33 0.34 17.56
C CYS A 318 4.21 -0.46 18.24
N PRO A 319 2.95 0.06 18.29
CA PRO A 319 1.86 -0.61 19.02
C PRO A 319 1.50 -2.00 18.49
N VAL A 320 1.84 -2.31 17.24
CA VAL A 320 1.60 -3.65 16.66
C VAL A 320 2.57 -4.68 17.20
N ASP A 321 3.81 -4.26 17.46
CA ASP A 321 4.89 -5.13 17.96
C ASP A 321 5.08 -6.41 17.12
N CYS A 322 5.16 -6.23 15.81
CA CYS A 322 5.23 -7.32 14.82
C CYS A 322 6.30 -8.37 15.11
N LYS A 323 7.41 -8.00 15.77
CA LYS A 323 8.53 -8.87 16.07
C LYS A 323 8.15 -9.96 17.07
N ASN A 324 7.24 -9.64 17.98
CA ASN A 324 6.82 -10.51 19.07
C ASN A 324 5.54 -11.32 18.76
N ILE A 325 4.92 -11.08 17.61
CA ILE A 325 3.74 -11.85 17.19
C ILE A 325 4.18 -13.20 16.63
N SER A 326 3.67 -14.30 17.21
CA SER A 326 3.79 -15.63 16.65
C SER A 326 2.56 -15.94 15.79
N VAL A 327 2.78 -16.49 14.62
CA VAL A 327 1.72 -16.99 13.71
C VAL A 327 1.87 -18.51 13.62
N ASN A 328 0.80 -19.23 13.95
CA ASN A 328 0.78 -20.67 13.76
C ASN A 328 0.63 -20.99 12.27
N VAL A 329 1.44 -21.91 11.80
CA VAL A 329 1.47 -22.35 10.40
C VAL A 329 1.62 -23.87 10.43
N GLU A 330 0.79 -24.57 9.66
CA GLU A 330 0.84 -26.02 9.52
C GLU A 330 1.76 -26.40 8.34
N MET A 331 2.45 -27.56 8.46
CA MET A 331 3.35 -28.05 7.40
C MET A 331 2.61 -28.27 6.09
N ASP A 332 1.38 -28.80 6.14
CA ASP A 332 0.56 -29.05 4.96
C ASP A 332 0.17 -27.77 4.23
N ASP A 333 -0.06 -26.68 4.97
CA ASP A 333 -0.29 -25.35 4.37
C ASP A 333 0.95 -24.84 3.64
N VAL A 334 2.14 -25.06 4.21
CA VAL A 334 3.41 -24.66 3.57
C VAL A 334 3.62 -25.49 2.29
N ARG A 335 3.46 -26.81 2.36
CA ARG A 335 3.57 -27.74 1.22
C ARG A 335 2.61 -27.32 0.10
N SER A 336 1.35 -27.11 0.45
CA SER A 336 0.30 -26.66 -0.48
C SER A 336 0.65 -25.32 -1.13
N ALA A 337 1.16 -24.34 -0.36
CA ALA A 337 1.54 -23.04 -0.88
C ALA A 337 2.69 -23.14 -1.89
N PHE A 338 3.73 -23.90 -1.59
CA PHE A 338 4.84 -24.15 -2.52
C PHE A 338 4.36 -24.82 -3.80
N LYS A 339 3.53 -25.86 -3.68
CA LYS A 339 2.96 -26.58 -4.83
C LYS A 339 2.08 -25.68 -5.69
N LYS A 340 1.11 -24.96 -5.08
CA LYS A 340 0.15 -24.12 -5.83
C LYS A 340 0.77 -22.84 -6.38
N ILE A 341 1.69 -22.18 -5.65
CA ILE A 341 2.28 -20.91 -6.08
C ILE A 341 3.53 -21.13 -6.94
N MET A 342 4.36 -22.11 -6.62
CA MET A 342 5.66 -22.29 -7.27
C MET A 342 5.76 -23.52 -8.17
N ASN A 343 4.82 -24.45 -8.05
CA ASN A 343 4.90 -25.79 -8.64
C ASN A 343 6.20 -26.51 -8.20
N ILE A 344 6.48 -26.46 -6.90
CA ILE A 344 7.61 -27.12 -6.24
C ILE A 344 7.07 -27.91 -5.06
N GLU A 345 7.56 -29.13 -4.88
CA GLU A 345 7.36 -29.93 -3.67
C GLU A 345 8.60 -29.77 -2.78
N PRO A 346 8.46 -29.27 -1.54
CA PRO A 346 9.56 -29.22 -0.59
C PRO A 346 10.00 -30.62 -0.14
N ASP A 347 11.32 -30.85 -0.05
CA ASP A 347 11.89 -32.11 0.47
C ASP A 347 11.74 -32.17 1.99
N SER A 348 12.01 -31.06 2.68
CA SER A 348 11.78 -30.93 4.13
C SER A 348 11.26 -29.54 4.49
N ILE A 349 10.52 -29.48 5.60
CA ILE A 349 9.93 -28.25 6.16
C ILE A 349 10.19 -28.26 7.66
N ASP A 350 10.85 -27.23 8.18
CA ASP A 350 11.01 -26.96 9.61
C ASP A 350 10.43 -25.60 9.94
N ILE A 351 9.43 -25.57 10.85
CA ILE A 351 8.69 -24.34 11.19
C ILE A 351 9.12 -23.85 12.57
N GLN A 352 9.80 -22.71 12.59
CA GLN A 352 10.19 -22.02 13.80
C GLN A 352 9.30 -20.79 14.06
N ARG A 353 9.49 -20.14 15.21
CA ARG A 353 8.66 -19.00 15.63
C ARG A 353 8.49 -17.93 14.54
N ASN A 354 9.54 -17.50 13.87
CA ASN A 354 9.52 -16.40 12.90
C ASN A 354 10.06 -16.80 11.51
N ILE A 355 10.53 -18.01 11.35
CA ILE A 355 11.21 -18.50 10.14
C ILE A 355 10.63 -19.86 9.78
N ILE A 356 10.54 -20.13 8.49
CA ILE A 356 10.25 -21.46 7.93
C ILE A 356 11.49 -21.85 7.13
N ASN A 357 12.17 -22.90 7.54
CA ASN A 357 13.29 -23.47 6.82
C ASN A 357 12.77 -24.51 5.82
N ILE A 358 13.17 -24.39 4.56
CA ILE A 358 12.67 -25.24 3.46
C ILE A 358 13.86 -25.79 2.70
N SER A 359 13.92 -27.11 2.52
CA SER A 359 14.84 -27.74 1.57
C SER A 359 14.14 -28.00 0.24
N VAL A 360 14.83 -27.69 -0.86
CA VAL A 360 14.37 -27.95 -2.23
C VAL A 360 15.54 -28.34 -3.14
N LYS A 361 15.36 -29.38 -3.95
CA LYS A 361 16.39 -29.89 -4.88
C LYS A 361 16.81 -28.90 -5.98
N LYS A 362 15.91 -27.98 -6.35
CA LYS A 362 16.12 -27.07 -7.50
C LYS A 362 16.67 -25.72 -7.07
N LYS A 363 17.67 -25.21 -7.79
CA LYS A 363 18.15 -23.83 -7.66
C LYS A 363 17.05 -22.85 -8.03
N LEU A 364 16.80 -21.85 -7.16
CA LEU A 364 15.73 -20.90 -7.34
C LEU A 364 16.18 -19.71 -8.19
N SER A 365 15.46 -19.42 -9.28
CA SER A 365 15.66 -18.26 -10.15
C SER A 365 15.12 -16.96 -9.51
N GLY A 366 15.37 -15.80 -10.13
CA GLY A 366 14.86 -14.51 -9.67
C GLY A 366 13.33 -14.42 -9.57
N LYS A 367 12.58 -15.06 -10.49
CA LYS A 367 11.11 -15.17 -10.43
C LYS A 367 10.68 -15.94 -9.18
N ARG A 368 11.34 -17.06 -8.88
CA ARG A 368 11.03 -17.91 -7.72
C ARG A 368 11.26 -17.20 -6.40
N ARG A 369 12.29 -16.32 -6.30
CA ARG A 369 12.49 -15.48 -5.11
C ARG A 369 11.32 -14.53 -4.87
N ARG A 370 10.67 -14.02 -5.93
CA ARG A 370 9.44 -13.20 -5.79
C ARG A 370 8.26 -14.03 -5.31
N GLU A 371 8.14 -15.26 -5.76
CA GLU A 371 7.09 -16.21 -5.33
C GLU A 371 7.27 -16.57 -3.85
N ILE A 372 8.49 -16.84 -3.39
CA ILE A 372 8.81 -17.01 -1.96
C ILE A 372 8.33 -15.80 -1.15
N ALA A 373 8.61 -14.58 -1.61
CA ALA A 373 8.16 -13.39 -0.93
C ALA A 373 6.62 -13.24 -0.86
N ILE A 374 5.85 -13.89 -1.76
CA ILE A 374 4.39 -14.00 -1.62
C ILE A 374 4.02 -14.97 -0.50
N ILE A 375 4.67 -16.14 -0.45
CA ILE A 375 4.44 -17.16 0.58
C ILE A 375 4.79 -16.60 1.97
N GLU A 376 5.92 -15.88 2.11
CA GLU A 376 6.29 -15.16 3.34
C GLU A 376 5.18 -14.21 3.81
N ARG A 377 4.53 -13.51 2.88
CA ARG A 377 3.43 -12.58 3.21
C ARG A 377 2.15 -13.28 3.64
N ILE A 378 1.89 -14.47 3.14
CA ILE A 378 0.74 -15.28 3.55
C ILE A 378 0.97 -15.79 4.99
N PHE A 379 2.10 -16.41 5.23
CA PHE A 379 2.42 -16.99 6.53
C PHE A 379 2.92 -15.96 7.57
N ARG A 380 3.24 -14.74 7.15
CA ARG A 380 3.84 -13.72 8.03
C ARG A 380 5.11 -14.21 8.72
N LYS A 381 5.84 -15.10 8.08
CA LYS A 381 7.13 -15.65 8.50
C LYS A 381 8.14 -15.52 7.37
N LYS A 382 9.42 -15.37 7.74
CA LYS A 382 10.51 -15.42 6.77
C LYS A 382 10.73 -16.86 6.31
N ILE A 383 11.07 -17.02 5.02
CA ILE A 383 11.42 -18.33 4.45
C ILE A 383 12.92 -18.34 4.17
N ASN A 384 13.58 -19.33 4.74
CA ASN A 384 14.98 -19.63 4.52
C ASN A 384 15.08 -20.90 3.67
N ILE A 385 15.75 -20.83 2.53
CA ILE A 385 15.95 -21.98 1.66
C ILE A 385 17.29 -22.62 2.04
N ILE A 386 17.20 -23.84 2.56
CA ILE A 386 18.33 -24.70 2.91
C ILE A 386 18.61 -25.63 1.71
N ARG A 387 19.86 -25.89 1.42
CA ARG A 387 20.29 -26.81 0.37
C ARG A 387 20.64 -28.15 0.96
#